data_64f7124ef9058f746eff7379fdcf455a
#
_entry.id   64f7124ef9058f746eff7379fdcf455a
#
_cell.length_a   1.000
_cell.length_b   1.000
_cell.length_c   1.000
_cell.angle_alpha   90.00
_cell.angle_beta   90.00
_cell.angle_gamma   90.00
#
_symmetry.space_group_name_H-M   'P 1'
#
loop_
_entity.id
_entity.type
_entity.pdbx_description
1 polymer ?
#
loop_
_entity_poly.entity_id
_entity_poly.type
_entity_poly.pdbx_seq_one_letter_code
_entity_poly.pdbx_strand_id
1 'polypeptide(L)'
;MQYVIYVLILLALIIIVRNIRVVQQSKVMIIERLGKYQATWGTGIHVKIPFFERVAKTISLKEQVADFPPQPVITKDNVTMQIDTVIYFQITDPKLYTYGIEHPMVAIENLSATTLRNIIGDLELDQCLTSRDLINGKMRTILDEATDPWGIKVNRVELKNILPPREIQSAMEKQMKAERERREAILRAEGEKRAAILEAEGEKESAILRADAKKQQQILEAEGEAEAILKVQTATAEGIKLINAASPVSYTHLRAHETGRN
;
A
#
# COMPACT_ATOMS: atom_id res chain seq x y z
N MET A 1 -68.20 -16.89 39.65
CA MET A 1 -67.94 -15.55 39.04
C MET A 1 -66.52 -15.09 39.26
N GLN A 2 -65.95 -15.12 40.46
CA GLN A 2 -64.58 -14.67 40.77
C GLN A 2 -63.50 -15.40 39.96
N TYR A 3 -63.54 -16.72 39.87
CA TYR A 3 -62.54 -17.50 39.10
C TYR A 3 -62.53 -17.17 37.62
N VAL A 4 -63.67 -16.84 37.00
CA VAL A 4 -63.73 -16.43 35.61
C VAL A 4 -63.03 -15.11 35.36
N ILE A 5 -63.13 -14.17 36.32
CA ILE A 5 -62.43 -12.87 36.24
C ILE A 5 -60.93 -13.08 36.35
N TYR A 6 -60.44 -13.94 37.24
CA TYR A 6 -59.00 -14.23 37.34
C TYR A 6 -58.46 -14.89 36.08
N VAL A 7 -59.18 -15.80 35.45
CA VAL A 7 -58.79 -16.44 34.19
C VAL A 7 -58.74 -15.43 33.06
N LEU A 8 -59.69 -14.48 32.97
CA LEU A 8 -59.65 -13.41 31.96
C LEU A 8 -58.49 -12.46 32.14
N ILE A 9 -58.16 -12.08 33.40
CA ILE A 9 -57.00 -11.24 33.68
C ILE A 9 -55.70 -11.95 33.33
N LEU A 10 -55.58 -13.23 33.69
CA LEU A 10 -54.41 -14.05 33.35
C LEU A 10 -54.24 -14.17 31.83
N LEU A 11 -55.31 -14.41 31.09
CA LEU A 11 -55.30 -14.49 29.64
C LEU A 11 -54.89 -13.16 29.03
N ALA A 12 -55.43 -12.05 29.52
CA ALA A 12 -55.07 -10.71 29.06
C ALA A 12 -53.56 -10.42 29.29
N LEU A 13 -53.05 -10.80 30.50
CA LEU A 13 -51.63 -10.66 30.83
C LEU A 13 -50.73 -11.49 29.89
N ILE A 14 -51.11 -12.74 29.59
CA ILE A 14 -50.38 -13.61 28.66
C ILE A 14 -50.36 -12.99 27.26
N ILE A 15 -51.49 -12.46 26.80
CA ILE A 15 -51.55 -11.77 25.49
C ILE A 15 -50.63 -10.56 25.46
N ILE A 16 -50.60 -9.73 26.48
CA ILE A 16 -49.71 -8.56 26.55
C ILE A 16 -48.25 -9.00 26.48
N VAL A 17 -47.84 -9.94 27.34
CA VAL A 17 -46.46 -10.41 27.41
C VAL A 17 -45.99 -11.01 26.07
N ARG A 18 -46.83 -11.79 25.39
CA ARG A 18 -46.52 -12.36 24.06
C ARG A 18 -46.38 -11.34 22.96
N ASN A 19 -46.91 -10.13 23.10
CA ASN A 19 -46.84 -9.08 22.13
C ASN A 19 -45.71 -8.07 22.35
N ILE A 20 -44.94 -8.23 23.45
CA ILE A 20 -43.72 -7.47 23.64
C ILE A 20 -42.65 -7.98 22.68
N ARG A 21 -42.08 -7.06 21.90
CA ARG A 21 -40.98 -7.32 20.99
C ARG A 21 -39.78 -6.45 21.31
N VAL A 22 -38.61 -7.07 21.40
CA VAL A 22 -37.36 -6.36 21.62
C VAL A 22 -36.64 -6.27 20.27
N VAL A 23 -36.37 -5.07 19.82
CA VAL A 23 -35.60 -4.80 18.61
C VAL A 23 -34.15 -4.62 18.98
N GLN A 24 -33.29 -5.47 18.45
CA GLN A 24 -31.84 -5.43 18.71
C GLN A 24 -31.21 -4.18 18.07
N GLN A 25 -30.06 -3.78 18.57
CA GLN A 25 -29.28 -2.70 18.00
C GLN A 25 -28.92 -2.99 16.53
N SER A 26 -28.94 -1.95 15.70
CA SER A 26 -28.72 -2.02 14.26
C SER A 26 -29.74 -2.85 13.47
N LYS A 27 -30.90 -3.14 14.08
CA LYS A 27 -32.05 -3.71 13.36
C LYS A 27 -33.25 -2.79 13.49
N VAL A 28 -34.15 -2.90 12.51
CA VAL A 28 -35.45 -2.24 12.53
C VAL A 28 -36.52 -3.24 12.14
N MET A 29 -37.73 -3.01 12.63
CA MET A 29 -38.90 -3.83 12.29
C MET A 29 -39.94 -2.96 11.61
N ILE A 30 -40.42 -3.39 10.45
CA ILE A 30 -41.54 -2.77 9.75
C ILE A 30 -42.84 -3.35 10.27
N ILE A 31 -43.72 -2.48 10.74
CA ILE A 31 -45.01 -2.86 11.29
C ILE A 31 -46.13 -2.46 10.33
N GLU A 32 -46.94 -3.44 10.01
CA GLU A 32 -48.18 -3.27 9.25
C GLU A 32 -49.38 -3.43 10.14
N ARG A 33 -50.38 -2.57 9.94
CA ARG A 33 -51.70 -2.68 10.56
C ARG A 33 -52.73 -2.89 9.47
N LEU A 34 -53.38 -4.06 9.48
CA LEU A 34 -54.40 -4.42 8.46
C LEU A 34 -53.89 -4.26 7.02
N GLY A 35 -52.61 -4.63 6.76
CA GLY A 35 -52.00 -4.54 5.42
C GLY A 35 -51.44 -3.17 5.06
N LYS A 36 -51.61 -2.12 5.88
CA LYS A 36 -51.08 -0.81 5.65
C LYS A 36 -49.80 -0.59 6.49
N TYR A 37 -48.76 0.03 5.94
CA TYR A 37 -47.60 0.49 6.70
C TYR A 37 -48.05 1.40 7.85
N GLN A 38 -47.68 1.09 9.08
CA GLN A 38 -47.98 1.84 10.27
C GLN A 38 -46.76 2.59 10.82
N ALA A 39 -45.69 1.89 11.07
CA ALA A 39 -44.49 2.46 11.65
C ALA A 39 -43.25 1.60 11.41
N THR A 40 -42.08 2.21 11.51
CA THR A 40 -40.80 1.54 11.60
C THR A 40 -40.30 1.58 13.05
N TRP A 41 -40.15 0.44 13.68
CA TRP A 41 -39.66 0.34 15.06
C TRP A 41 -38.14 0.28 15.05
N GLY A 42 -37.54 1.27 15.70
CA GLY A 42 -36.09 1.28 16.00
C GLY A 42 -35.75 0.41 17.19
N THR A 43 -34.49 0.49 17.62
CA THR A 43 -33.96 -0.25 18.78
C THR A 43 -34.73 0.04 20.05
N GLY A 44 -35.06 -1.00 20.82
CA GLY A 44 -35.76 -0.89 22.10
C GLY A 44 -36.89 -1.89 22.26
N ILE A 45 -37.71 -1.67 23.29
CA ILE A 45 -38.88 -2.48 23.60
C ILE A 45 -40.10 -1.84 22.98
N HIS A 46 -40.85 -2.63 22.22
CA HIS A 46 -42.09 -2.22 21.57
C HIS A 46 -43.21 -3.21 21.88
N VAL A 47 -44.42 -2.72 21.90
CA VAL A 47 -45.61 -3.54 22.14
C VAL A 47 -46.45 -3.54 20.89
N LYS A 48 -46.68 -4.72 20.32
CA LYS A 48 -47.52 -4.95 19.14
C LYS A 48 -48.99 -5.08 19.56
N ILE A 49 -49.89 -4.45 18.84
CA ILE A 49 -51.34 -4.66 19.02
C ILE A 49 -51.70 -6.04 18.46
N PRO A 50 -52.16 -7.00 19.33
CA PRO A 50 -52.57 -8.31 18.84
C PRO A 50 -53.71 -8.22 17.84
N PHE A 51 -53.75 -9.15 16.89
CA PHE A 51 -54.72 -9.27 15.81
C PHE A 51 -54.66 -8.20 14.72
N PHE A 52 -54.30 -6.95 15.04
CA PHE A 52 -54.31 -5.84 14.06
C PHE A 52 -52.93 -5.55 13.47
N GLU A 53 -51.86 -5.77 14.25
CA GLU A 53 -50.52 -5.47 13.81
C GLU A 53 -49.69 -6.72 13.56
N ARG A 54 -48.91 -6.72 12.49
CA ARG A 54 -47.92 -7.75 12.18
C ARG A 54 -46.56 -7.14 11.89
N VAL A 55 -45.52 -7.90 12.17
CA VAL A 55 -44.15 -7.57 11.73
C VAL A 55 -44.06 -8.05 10.29
N ALA A 56 -43.94 -7.10 9.35
CA ALA A 56 -43.82 -7.39 7.92
C ALA A 56 -42.41 -7.88 7.59
N LYS A 57 -41.39 -7.15 8.06
CA LYS A 57 -39.98 -7.48 7.81
C LYS A 57 -39.10 -7.00 8.93
N THR A 58 -38.05 -7.74 9.24
CA THR A 58 -36.96 -7.31 10.13
C THR A 58 -35.73 -7.07 9.28
N ILE A 59 -35.14 -5.87 9.34
CA ILE A 59 -34.10 -5.40 8.45
C ILE A 59 -32.87 -5.05 9.28
N SER A 60 -31.69 -5.46 8.82
CA SER A 60 -30.41 -5.03 9.39
C SER A 60 -29.96 -3.73 8.72
N LEU A 61 -29.59 -2.74 9.54
CA LEU A 61 -28.99 -1.48 9.06
C LEU A 61 -27.47 -1.54 8.94
N LYS A 62 -26.88 -2.70 9.29
CA LYS A 62 -25.44 -2.91 9.10
C LYS A 62 -25.13 -3.02 7.62
N GLU A 63 -23.91 -2.66 7.28
CA GLU A 63 -23.37 -2.94 5.95
C GLU A 63 -23.45 -4.45 5.65
N GLN A 64 -23.90 -4.76 4.47
CA GLN A 64 -24.07 -6.12 3.96
C GLN A 64 -23.24 -6.28 2.70
N VAL A 65 -22.86 -7.53 2.42
CA VAL A 65 -22.07 -7.88 1.24
C VAL A 65 -22.90 -8.82 0.38
N ALA A 66 -23.02 -8.46 -0.89
CA ALA A 66 -23.58 -9.33 -1.92
C ALA A 66 -22.48 -9.77 -2.89
N ASP A 67 -22.26 -11.06 -2.98
CA ASP A 67 -21.31 -11.68 -3.93
C ASP A 67 -22.13 -12.24 -5.10
N PHE A 68 -21.94 -11.69 -6.29
CA PHE A 68 -22.66 -12.07 -7.48
C PHE A 68 -21.82 -13.00 -8.35
N PRO A 69 -22.45 -14.02 -8.98
CA PRO A 69 -21.75 -14.97 -9.82
C PRO A 69 -21.07 -14.30 -11.02
N PRO A 70 -20.07 -14.97 -11.64
CA PRO A 70 -19.39 -14.46 -12.82
C PRO A 70 -20.36 -14.15 -13.96
N GLN A 71 -20.26 -12.92 -14.48
CA GLN A 71 -21.08 -12.44 -15.59
C GLN A 71 -20.25 -12.41 -16.87
N PRO A 72 -20.76 -12.97 -17.99
CA PRO A 72 -20.09 -12.87 -19.27
C PRO A 72 -20.21 -11.45 -19.84
N VAL A 73 -19.09 -10.85 -20.17
CA VAL A 73 -18.98 -9.51 -20.76
C VAL A 73 -18.07 -9.55 -21.98
N ILE A 74 -18.26 -8.60 -22.89
CA ILE A 74 -17.46 -8.50 -24.12
C ILE A 74 -16.80 -7.12 -24.09
N THR A 75 -15.49 -7.08 -24.28
CA THR A 75 -14.71 -5.84 -24.35
C THR A 75 -14.82 -5.19 -25.74
N LYS A 76 -14.34 -3.96 -25.85
CA LYS A 76 -14.28 -3.19 -27.09
C LYS A 76 -13.48 -3.90 -28.20
N ASP A 77 -12.43 -4.61 -27.82
CA ASP A 77 -11.61 -5.45 -28.71
C ASP A 77 -12.16 -6.85 -28.96
N ASN A 78 -13.47 -7.04 -28.65
CA ASN A 78 -14.24 -8.26 -28.91
C ASN A 78 -13.75 -9.51 -28.17
N VAL A 79 -13.17 -9.35 -26.97
CA VAL A 79 -12.80 -10.46 -26.10
C VAL A 79 -13.91 -10.73 -25.10
N THR A 80 -14.41 -11.98 -25.10
CA THR A 80 -15.40 -12.42 -24.09
C THR A 80 -14.67 -12.83 -22.81
N MET A 81 -15.02 -12.23 -21.68
CA MET A 81 -14.47 -12.60 -20.38
C MET A 81 -15.57 -12.77 -19.33
N GLN A 82 -15.21 -13.39 -18.22
CA GLN A 82 -16.10 -13.53 -17.06
C GLN A 82 -15.59 -12.67 -15.91
N ILE A 83 -16.49 -11.90 -15.31
CA ILE A 83 -16.14 -10.99 -14.21
C ILE A 83 -17.10 -11.20 -13.05
N ASP A 84 -16.55 -11.46 -11.86
CA ASP A 84 -17.28 -11.55 -10.61
C ASP A 84 -17.31 -10.17 -9.94
N THR A 85 -18.46 -9.86 -9.34
CA THR A 85 -18.65 -8.56 -8.69
C THR A 85 -19.10 -8.74 -7.25
N VAL A 86 -18.49 -7.99 -6.33
CA VAL A 86 -18.90 -7.92 -4.93
C VAL A 86 -19.38 -6.51 -4.64
N ILE A 87 -20.57 -6.39 -4.05
CA ILE A 87 -21.19 -5.11 -3.73
C ILE A 87 -21.36 -5.00 -2.21
N TYR A 88 -20.83 -3.92 -1.64
CA TYR A 88 -21.01 -3.52 -0.25
C TYR A 88 -22.09 -2.44 -0.18
N PHE A 89 -23.17 -2.74 0.52
CA PHE A 89 -24.32 -1.85 0.61
C PHE A 89 -24.90 -1.84 2.02
N GLN A 90 -25.64 -0.80 2.32
CA GLN A 90 -26.41 -0.70 3.55
C GLN A 90 -27.82 -0.20 3.25
N ILE A 91 -28.77 -0.57 4.10
CA ILE A 91 -30.15 -0.11 3.99
C ILE A 91 -30.28 1.18 4.76
N THR A 92 -30.58 2.29 4.06
CA THR A 92 -30.76 3.62 4.62
C THR A 92 -32.21 3.92 4.97
N ASP A 93 -33.14 3.51 4.10
CA ASP A 93 -34.58 3.61 4.36
C ASP A 93 -35.25 2.24 4.35
N PRO A 94 -35.55 1.69 5.53
CA PRO A 94 -36.23 0.38 5.65
C PRO A 94 -37.62 0.32 5.02
N LYS A 95 -38.33 1.44 4.95
CA LYS A 95 -39.66 1.50 4.33
C LYS A 95 -39.56 1.36 2.81
N LEU A 96 -38.69 2.14 2.18
CA LEU A 96 -38.43 2.05 0.74
C LEU A 96 -37.88 0.67 0.36
N TYR A 97 -36.98 0.12 1.18
CA TYR A 97 -36.45 -1.24 0.96
C TYR A 97 -37.53 -2.33 1.01
N THR A 98 -38.58 -2.12 1.80
CA THR A 98 -39.65 -3.13 1.96
C THR A 98 -40.73 -3.01 0.90
N TYR A 99 -41.07 -1.80 0.48
CA TYR A 99 -42.22 -1.52 -0.39
C TYR A 99 -41.84 -0.90 -1.74
N GLY A 100 -40.63 -0.41 -1.92
CA GLY A 100 -40.16 0.21 -3.16
C GLY A 100 -39.89 -0.77 -4.28
N ILE A 101 -39.43 -1.97 -3.92
CA ILE A 101 -39.12 -3.02 -4.89
C ILE A 101 -39.38 -4.41 -4.28
N GLU A 102 -39.87 -5.36 -5.08
CA GLU A 102 -40.26 -6.68 -4.59
C GLU A 102 -39.03 -7.55 -4.24
N HIS A 103 -38.04 -7.61 -5.14
CA HIS A 103 -36.81 -8.41 -4.99
C HIS A 103 -35.56 -7.56 -5.14
N PRO A 104 -35.16 -6.77 -4.11
CA PRO A 104 -34.07 -5.81 -4.22
C PRO A 104 -32.72 -6.46 -4.60
N MET A 105 -32.42 -7.66 -4.09
CA MET A 105 -31.16 -8.35 -4.40
C MET A 105 -31.07 -8.75 -5.87
N VAL A 106 -32.13 -9.31 -6.43
CA VAL A 106 -32.20 -9.70 -7.84
C VAL A 106 -32.12 -8.46 -8.74
N ALA A 107 -32.73 -7.36 -8.31
CA ALA A 107 -32.66 -6.11 -9.05
C ALA A 107 -31.24 -5.53 -9.08
N ILE A 108 -30.53 -5.54 -7.93
CA ILE A 108 -29.12 -5.11 -7.86
C ILE A 108 -28.23 -6.02 -8.71
N GLU A 109 -28.44 -7.33 -8.69
CA GLU A 109 -27.70 -8.29 -9.52
C GLU A 109 -27.84 -7.96 -11.01
N ASN A 110 -29.07 -7.82 -11.51
CA ASN A 110 -29.33 -7.51 -12.90
C ASN A 110 -28.80 -6.12 -13.31
N LEU A 111 -28.98 -5.14 -12.44
CA LEU A 111 -28.46 -3.79 -12.65
C LEU A 111 -26.93 -3.79 -12.70
N SER A 112 -26.29 -4.49 -11.79
CA SER A 112 -24.84 -4.66 -11.74
C SER A 112 -24.32 -5.33 -13.02
N ALA A 113 -24.96 -6.41 -13.47
CA ALA A 113 -24.59 -7.13 -14.69
C ALA A 113 -24.71 -6.26 -15.95
N THR A 114 -25.79 -5.48 -16.07
CA THR A 114 -26.00 -4.59 -17.21
C THR A 114 -25.06 -3.39 -17.19
N THR A 115 -24.84 -2.80 -16.03
CA THR A 115 -23.88 -1.69 -15.84
C THR A 115 -22.46 -2.12 -16.14
N LEU A 116 -22.06 -3.29 -15.61
CA LEU A 116 -20.75 -3.88 -15.88
C LEU A 116 -20.53 -4.09 -17.38
N ARG A 117 -21.53 -4.68 -18.06
CA ARG A 117 -21.44 -4.92 -19.51
C ARG A 117 -21.27 -3.64 -20.30
N ASN A 118 -21.97 -2.57 -19.94
CA ASN A 118 -21.84 -1.28 -20.59
C ASN A 118 -20.45 -0.67 -20.38
N ILE A 119 -19.95 -0.66 -19.13
CA ILE A 119 -18.65 -0.08 -18.82
C ILE A 119 -17.51 -0.86 -19.49
N ILE A 120 -17.55 -2.18 -19.46
CA ILE A 120 -16.53 -3.06 -20.06
C ILE A 120 -16.58 -3.00 -21.60
N GLY A 121 -17.76 -2.85 -22.19
CA GLY A 121 -17.92 -2.71 -23.64
C GLY A 121 -17.23 -1.49 -24.24
N ASP A 122 -16.97 -0.47 -23.44
CA ASP A 122 -16.23 0.73 -23.85
C ASP A 122 -14.71 0.63 -23.66
N LEU A 123 -14.23 -0.42 -22.98
CA LEU A 123 -12.82 -0.62 -22.60
C LEU A 123 -12.17 -1.76 -23.36
N GLU A 124 -10.89 -1.63 -23.64
CA GLU A 124 -10.04 -2.72 -24.15
C GLU A 124 -9.63 -3.67 -23.00
N LEU A 125 -9.25 -4.90 -23.33
CA LEU A 125 -8.88 -5.92 -22.35
C LEU A 125 -7.80 -5.44 -21.38
N ASP A 126 -6.73 -4.83 -21.87
CA ASP A 126 -5.64 -4.32 -21.03
C ASP A 126 -6.11 -3.21 -20.08
N GLN A 127 -7.03 -2.35 -20.55
CA GLN A 127 -7.63 -1.31 -19.71
C GLN A 127 -8.51 -1.92 -18.61
N CYS A 128 -9.25 -2.96 -18.90
CA CYS A 128 -10.07 -3.68 -17.90
C CYS A 128 -9.21 -4.29 -16.78
N LEU A 129 -8.02 -4.79 -17.12
CA LEU A 129 -7.10 -5.39 -16.15
C LEU A 129 -6.35 -4.35 -15.30
N THR A 130 -6.02 -3.20 -15.89
CA THR A 130 -5.20 -2.16 -15.25
C THR A 130 -6.00 -1.07 -14.54
N SER A 131 -7.24 -0.80 -14.98
CA SER A 131 -8.06 0.32 -14.51
C SER A 131 -9.24 -0.12 -13.64
N ARG A 132 -9.05 -1.11 -12.78
CA ARG A 132 -10.09 -1.63 -11.88
C ARG A 132 -10.75 -0.55 -11.03
N ASP A 133 -9.96 0.37 -10.49
CA ASP A 133 -10.47 1.45 -9.64
C ASP A 133 -11.42 2.39 -10.38
N LEU A 134 -11.16 2.65 -11.66
CA LEU A 134 -12.03 3.44 -12.52
C LEU A 134 -13.37 2.73 -12.74
N ILE A 135 -13.33 1.42 -13.02
CA ILE A 135 -14.54 0.61 -13.23
C ILE A 135 -15.34 0.54 -11.94
N ASN A 136 -14.70 0.23 -10.80
CA ASN A 136 -15.32 0.18 -9.48
C ASN A 136 -16.00 1.50 -9.13
N GLY A 137 -15.33 2.64 -9.37
CA GLY A 137 -15.86 3.97 -9.14
C GLY A 137 -17.09 4.30 -10.00
N LYS A 138 -17.03 4.00 -11.31
CA LYS A 138 -18.16 4.20 -12.24
C LYS A 138 -19.34 3.30 -11.85
N MET A 139 -19.09 2.03 -11.58
CA MET A 139 -20.13 1.09 -11.13
C MET A 139 -20.81 1.58 -9.86
N ARG A 140 -20.01 1.96 -8.85
CA ARG A 140 -20.54 2.46 -7.59
C ARG A 140 -21.48 3.67 -7.81
N THR A 141 -21.07 4.64 -8.62
CA THR A 141 -21.87 5.84 -8.86
C THR A 141 -23.21 5.52 -9.51
N ILE A 142 -23.21 4.69 -10.55
CA ILE A 142 -24.43 4.32 -11.28
C ILE A 142 -25.35 3.45 -10.40
N LEU A 143 -24.78 2.51 -9.66
CA LEU A 143 -25.55 1.63 -8.78
C LEU A 143 -26.15 2.39 -7.61
N ASP A 144 -25.38 3.29 -6.96
CA ASP A 144 -25.84 4.10 -5.83
C ASP A 144 -27.04 5.00 -6.25
N GLU A 145 -26.91 5.69 -7.38
CA GLU A 145 -28.00 6.51 -7.93
C GLU A 145 -29.25 5.69 -8.26
N ALA A 146 -29.08 4.51 -8.85
CA ALA A 146 -30.21 3.66 -9.24
C ALA A 146 -30.89 2.96 -8.05
N THR A 147 -30.16 2.72 -6.94
CA THR A 147 -30.68 2.01 -5.75
C THR A 147 -31.21 2.95 -4.67
N ASP A 148 -30.94 4.24 -4.76
CA ASP A 148 -31.45 5.27 -3.82
C ASP A 148 -32.97 5.27 -3.67
N PRO A 149 -33.79 5.17 -4.75
CA PRO A 149 -35.25 5.05 -4.65
C PRO A 149 -35.72 3.80 -3.88
N TRP A 150 -34.89 2.80 -3.74
CA TRP A 150 -35.18 1.56 -3.00
C TRP A 150 -34.70 1.64 -1.54
N GLY A 151 -34.16 2.77 -1.10
CA GLY A 151 -33.60 2.96 0.23
C GLY A 151 -32.35 2.13 0.49
N ILE A 152 -31.57 1.85 -0.54
CA ILE A 152 -30.30 1.12 -0.49
C ILE A 152 -29.20 2.07 -0.90
N LYS A 153 -28.15 2.15 -0.10
CA LYS A 153 -26.93 2.89 -0.40
C LYS A 153 -25.80 1.94 -0.73
N VAL A 154 -25.23 2.11 -1.91
CA VAL A 154 -24.06 1.34 -2.34
C VAL A 154 -22.79 2.07 -1.89
N ASN A 155 -22.09 1.50 -0.91
CA ASN A 155 -20.88 2.10 -0.36
C ASN A 155 -19.67 1.83 -1.26
N ARG A 156 -19.53 0.58 -1.74
CA ARG A 156 -18.40 0.13 -2.54
C ARG A 156 -18.80 -1.01 -3.47
N VAL A 157 -18.19 -1.01 -4.65
CA VAL A 157 -18.28 -2.10 -5.63
C VAL A 157 -16.87 -2.54 -5.95
N GLU A 158 -16.64 -3.84 -6.00
CA GLU A 158 -15.34 -4.40 -6.34
C GLU A 158 -15.45 -5.52 -7.36
N LEU A 159 -14.57 -5.49 -8.34
CA LEU A 159 -14.36 -6.59 -9.27
C LEU A 159 -13.42 -7.61 -8.61
N LYS A 160 -13.94 -8.81 -8.34
CA LYS A 160 -13.21 -9.88 -7.66
C LYS A 160 -12.22 -10.56 -8.60
N ASN A 161 -12.74 -11.20 -9.64
CA ASN A 161 -11.94 -11.87 -10.65
C ASN A 161 -12.29 -11.34 -12.05
N ILE A 162 -11.30 -11.21 -12.89
CA ILE A 162 -11.43 -10.93 -14.32
C ILE A 162 -10.77 -12.10 -15.04
N LEU A 163 -11.57 -12.94 -15.65
CA LEU A 163 -11.12 -14.20 -16.26
C LEU A 163 -11.29 -14.12 -17.79
N PRO A 164 -10.22 -13.78 -18.53
CA PRO A 164 -10.22 -13.87 -19.98
C PRO A 164 -10.22 -15.33 -20.45
N PRO A 165 -10.49 -15.62 -21.73
CA PRO A 165 -10.39 -16.95 -22.31
C PRO A 165 -8.97 -17.53 -22.12
N ARG A 166 -8.88 -18.85 -21.92
CA ARG A 166 -7.61 -19.54 -21.65
C ARG A 166 -6.54 -19.30 -22.72
N GLU A 167 -6.95 -19.19 -23.98
CA GLU A 167 -6.04 -18.91 -25.10
C GLU A 167 -5.35 -17.54 -24.96
N ILE A 168 -6.13 -16.52 -24.62
CA ILE A 168 -5.63 -15.17 -24.41
C ILE A 168 -4.77 -15.10 -23.15
N GLN A 169 -5.21 -15.76 -22.07
CA GLN A 169 -4.43 -15.83 -20.84
C GLN A 169 -3.05 -16.46 -21.10
N SER A 170 -3.00 -17.60 -21.83
CA SER A 170 -1.73 -18.25 -22.16
C SER A 170 -0.83 -17.41 -23.06
N ALA A 171 -1.41 -16.63 -24.00
CA ALA A 171 -0.65 -15.70 -24.84
C ALA A 171 -0.08 -14.53 -24.01
N MET A 172 -0.87 -13.94 -23.11
CA MET A 172 -0.42 -12.88 -22.21
C MET A 172 0.67 -13.37 -21.25
N GLU A 173 0.54 -14.57 -20.70
CA GLU A 173 1.58 -15.19 -19.84
C GLU A 173 2.91 -15.34 -20.58
N LYS A 174 2.89 -15.82 -21.83
CA LYS A 174 4.08 -15.94 -22.67
C LYS A 174 4.70 -14.57 -22.97
N GLN A 175 3.87 -13.59 -23.32
CA GLN A 175 4.33 -12.23 -23.58
C GLN A 175 4.94 -11.58 -22.34
N MET A 176 4.27 -11.70 -21.19
CA MET A 176 4.77 -11.19 -19.92
C MET A 176 6.09 -11.87 -19.50
N LYS A 177 6.22 -13.17 -19.74
CA LYS A 177 7.47 -13.90 -19.47
C LYS A 177 8.60 -13.37 -20.34
N ALA A 178 8.39 -13.25 -21.64
CA ALA A 178 9.39 -12.72 -22.58
C ALA A 178 9.81 -11.28 -22.23
N GLU A 179 8.86 -10.43 -21.85
CA GLU A 179 9.16 -9.05 -21.43
C GLU A 179 9.94 -8.99 -20.11
N ARG A 180 9.64 -9.88 -19.16
CA ARG A 180 10.42 -9.99 -17.90
C ARG A 180 11.84 -10.47 -18.17
N GLU A 181 12.02 -11.49 -19.00
CA GLU A 181 13.33 -12.00 -19.40
C GLU A 181 14.16 -10.92 -20.12
N ARG A 182 13.53 -10.16 -21.00
CA ARG A 182 14.18 -9.02 -21.66
C ARG A 182 14.62 -7.94 -20.67
N ARG A 183 13.74 -7.54 -19.74
CA ARG A 183 14.08 -6.55 -18.71
C ARG A 183 15.18 -7.05 -17.77
N GLU A 184 15.13 -8.32 -17.40
CA GLU A 184 16.17 -8.95 -16.58
C GLU A 184 17.53 -8.90 -17.27
N ALA A 185 17.59 -9.25 -18.56
CA ALA A 185 18.83 -9.19 -19.35
C ALA A 185 19.40 -7.77 -19.44
N ILE A 186 18.53 -6.75 -19.65
CA ILE A 186 18.95 -5.35 -19.69
C ILE A 186 19.50 -4.91 -18.34
N LEU A 187 18.75 -5.16 -17.25
CA LEU A 187 19.17 -4.78 -15.89
C LEU A 187 20.47 -5.46 -15.46
N ARG A 188 20.65 -6.74 -15.86
CA ARG A 188 21.90 -7.48 -15.61
C ARG A 188 23.08 -6.82 -16.34
N ALA A 189 22.94 -6.54 -17.64
CA ALA A 189 23.98 -5.90 -18.41
C ALA A 189 24.32 -4.49 -17.92
N GLU A 190 23.32 -3.72 -17.49
CA GLU A 190 23.54 -2.41 -16.87
C GLU A 190 24.24 -2.53 -15.51
N GLY A 191 23.87 -3.53 -14.72
CA GLY A 191 24.51 -3.84 -13.44
C GLY A 191 25.98 -4.22 -13.61
N GLU A 192 26.29 -5.10 -14.53
CA GLU A 192 27.67 -5.50 -14.89
C GLU A 192 28.51 -4.31 -15.37
N LYS A 193 27.93 -3.49 -16.25
CA LYS A 193 28.59 -2.26 -16.70
C LYS A 193 28.89 -1.30 -15.55
N ARG A 194 27.93 -1.06 -14.67
CA ARG A 194 28.14 -0.18 -13.50
C ARG A 194 29.16 -0.74 -12.53
N ALA A 195 29.13 -2.05 -12.28
CA ALA A 195 30.10 -2.72 -11.42
C ALA A 195 31.54 -2.57 -11.97
N ALA A 196 31.73 -2.81 -13.28
CA ALA A 196 33.04 -2.64 -13.93
C ALA A 196 33.55 -1.19 -13.89
N ILE A 197 32.66 -0.22 -14.05
CA ILE A 197 33.03 1.21 -13.94
C ILE A 197 33.46 1.57 -12.52
N LEU A 198 32.67 1.16 -11.50
CA LEU A 198 32.99 1.41 -10.10
C LEU A 198 34.28 0.72 -9.67
N GLU A 199 34.54 -0.49 -10.15
CA GLU A 199 35.78 -1.22 -9.89
C GLU A 199 36.98 -0.48 -10.48
N ALA A 200 36.89 -0.07 -11.75
CA ALA A 200 37.95 0.71 -12.40
C ALA A 200 38.18 2.10 -11.74
N GLU A 201 37.12 2.77 -11.31
CA GLU A 201 37.22 4.03 -10.57
C GLU A 201 37.90 3.80 -9.18
N GLY A 202 37.52 2.74 -8.48
CA GLY A 202 38.13 2.38 -7.20
C GLY A 202 39.61 1.99 -7.31
N GLU A 203 39.98 1.26 -8.36
CA GLU A 203 41.40 0.96 -8.65
C GLU A 203 42.20 2.23 -8.94
N LYS A 204 41.65 3.12 -9.79
CA LYS A 204 42.27 4.42 -10.09
C LYS A 204 42.45 5.24 -8.84
N GLU A 205 41.45 5.42 -8.03
CA GLU A 205 41.54 6.21 -6.77
C GLU A 205 42.53 5.57 -5.78
N SER A 206 42.49 4.24 -5.64
CA SER A 206 43.46 3.51 -4.81
C SER A 206 44.89 3.69 -5.31
N ALA A 207 45.13 3.69 -6.64
CA ALA A 207 46.44 3.91 -7.22
C ALA A 207 46.94 5.35 -6.96
N ILE A 208 46.06 6.35 -7.09
CA ILE A 208 46.40 7.76 -6.81
C ILE A 208 46.73 7.92 -5.33
N LEU A 209 45.92 7.43 -4.40
CA LEU A 209 46.17 7.49 -2.97
C LEU A 209 47.48 6.81 -2.55
N ARG A 210 47.81 5.65 -3.16
CA ARG A 210 49.10 4.99 -2.91
C ARG A 210 50.29 5.83 -3.41
N ALA A 211 50.15 6.43 -4.61
CA ALA A 211 51.21 7.30 -5.15
C ALA A 211 51.40 8.55 -4.30
N ASP A 212 50.35 9.20 -3.84
CA ASP A 212 50.41 10.37 -2.96
C ASP A 212 50.99 10.01 -1.59
N ALA A 213 50.59 8.89 -1.00
CA ALA A 213 51.17 8.41 0.26
C ALA A 213 52.66 8.14 0.13
N LYS A 214 53.09 7.51 -0.98
CA LYS A 214 54.53 7.27 -1.24
C LYS A 214 55.31 8.58 -1.42
N LYS A 215 54.73 9.55 -2.14
CA LYS A 215 55.33 10.89 -2.28
C LYS A 215 55.47 11.57 -0.94
N GLN A 216 54.42 11.59 -0.11
CA GLN A 216 54.50 12.19 1.24
C GLN A 216 55.50 11.49 2.13
N GLN A 217 55.58 10.16 2.07
CA GLN A 217 56.58 9.40 2.82
C GLN A 217 57.98 9.83 2.42
N GLN A 218 58.31 9.92 1.12
CA GLN A 218 59.61 10.33 0.64
C GLN A 218 59.96 11.77 1.04
N ILE A 219 59.01 12.68 1.04
CA ILE A 219 59.21 14.06 1.48
C ILE A 219 59.52 14.09 2.97
N LEU A 220 58.73 13.41 3.80
CA LEU A 220 58.93 13.38 5.26
C LEU A 220 60.27 12.68 5.65
N GLU A 221 60.64 11.63 4.94
CA GLU A 221 61.92 10.97 5.12
C GLU A 221 63.10 11.93 4.78
N ALA A 222 62.99 12.62 3.61
CA ALA A 222 64.03 13.58 3.23
C ALA A 222 64.10 14.80 4.16
N GLU A 223 62.97 15.32 4.62
CA GLU A 223 62.94 16.41 5.62
C GLU A 223 63.49 15.95 6.97
N GLY A 224 63.16 14.74 7.41
CA GLY A 224 63.70 14.16 8.64
C GLY A 224 65.22 13.92 8.57
N GLU A 225 65.72 13.44 7.45
CA GLU A 225 67.18 13.30 7.21
C GLU A 225 67.89 14.66 7.20
N ALA A 226 67.29 15.64 6.49
CA ALA A 226 67.87 17.00 6.45
C ALA A 226 67.92 17.66 7.86
N GLU A 227 66.85 17.50 8.64
CA GLU A 227 66.80 18.02 10.02
C GLU A 227 67.77 17.27 10.93
N ALA A 228 67.91 15.97 10.80
CA ALA A 228 68.87 15.15 11.54
C ALA A 228 70.29 15.59 11.22
N ILE A 229 70.66 15.78 9.95
CA ILE A 229 72.01 16.28 9.53
C ILE A 229 72.25 17.65 10.07
N LEU A 230 71.29 18.56 9.99
CA LEU A 230 71.40 19.90 10.54
C LEU A 230 71.65 19.86 12.04
N LYS A 231 70.93 19.05 12.82
CA LYS A 231 71.12 18.91 14.27
C LYS A 231 72.52 18.36 14.63
N VAL A 232 72.92 17.36 13.88
CA VAL A 232 74.28 16.77 14.06
C VAL A 232 75.34 17.77 13.70
N GLN A 233 75.22 18.53 12.63
CA GLN A 233 76.15 19.54 12.20
C GLN A 233 76.26 20.72 13.21
N THR A 234 75.11 21.19 13.72
CA THR A 234 75.05 22.24 14.75
C THR A 234 75.67 21.78 16.05
N ALA A 235 75.39 20.59 16.52
CA ALA A 235 76.01 19.99 17.71
C ALA A 235 77.50 19.83 17.56
N THR A 236 77.93 19.38 16.36
CA THR A 236 79.38 19.26 16.05
C THR A 236 80.05 20.65 16.03
N ALA A 237 79.45 21.64 15.42
CA ALA A 237 79.97 23.01 15.40
C ALA A 237 80.06 23.65 16.80
N GLU A 238 79.02 23.39 17.65
CA GLU A 238 79.05 23.80 19.04
C GLU A 238 80.12 23.08 19.85
N GLY A 239 80.26 21.77 19.62
CA GLY A 239 81.38 21.01 20.25
C GLY A 239 82.76 21.54 19.86
N ILE A 240 82.96 21.84 18.56
CA ILE A 240 84.23 22.45 18.10
C ILE A 240 84.45 23.82 18.70
N LYS A 241 83.38 24.64 18.81
CA LYS A 241 83.50 25.98 19.51
C LYS A 241 83.88 25.82 20.98
N LEU A 242 83.31 24.86 21.68
CA LEU A 242 83.63 24.59 23.09
C LEU A 242 85.05 24.05 23.23
N ILE A 243 85.55 23.20 22.36
CA ILE A 243 86.91 22.71 22.33
C ILE A 243 87.91 23.86 22.04
N ASN A 244 87.58 24.73 21.07
CA ASN A 244 88.41 25.89 20.77
C ASN A 244 88.38 26.95 21.90
N ALA A 245 87.29 27.11 22.63
CA ALA A 245 87.24 27.96 23.81
C ALA A 245 87.98 27.42 25.02
N ALA A 246 88.05 26.08 25.17
CA ALA A 246 88.71 25.40 26.24
C ALA A 246 90.26 25.22 25.99
N SER A 247 90.70 25.39 24.75
CA SER A 247 92.12 25.26 24.38
C SER A 247 92.67 26.60 23.80
N PRO A 248 93.03 27.57 24.62
CA PRO A 248 93.60 28.83 24.14
C PRO A 248 95.11 28.78 23.78
N VAL A 249 95.58 27.64 23.29
CA VAL A 249 96.99 27.49 22.95
C VAL A 249 97.20 27.00 21.54
N SER A 250 97.94 27.81 20.77
CA SER A 250 98.84 27.43 19.71
C SER A 250 98.33 27.30 18.29
N TYR A 251 97.79 28.39 17.72
CA TYR A 251 97.89 28.58 16.26
C TYR A 251 99.17 29.38 15.82
N THR A 252 100.11 29.62 16.70
CA THR A 252 101.33 30.33 16.35
C THR A 252 102.46 29.46 15.85
N HIS A 253 102.31 28.07 15.83
CA HIS A 253 103.45 27.21 15.48
C HIS A 253 103.36 26.54 14.08
N LEU A 254 102.32 26.66 13.36
CA LEU A 254 102.17 26.04 12.03
C LEU A 254 102.44 27.00 10.87
N ARG A 255 102.75 28.28 11.11
CA ARG A 255 103.04 29.26 10.06
C ARG A 255 104.56 29.52 9.87
N ALA A 256 105.36 28.78 10.57
CA ALA A 256 106.83 29.00 10.52
C ALA A 256 107.62 27.98 9.70
N HIS A 257 106.96 27.00 9.00
CA HIS A 257 107.65 25.94 8.28
C HIS A 257 107.45 25.92 6.77
N GLU A 258 106.75 26.88 6.19
CA GLU A 258 106.55 26.92 4.72
C GLU A 258 107.24 28.15 4.05
N THR A 259 108.30 28.65 4.61
CA THR A 259 109.17 29.57 3.88
C THR A 259 110.59 29.09 3.90
N GLY A 260 110.86 28.10 3.06
CA GLY A 260 112.22 27.60 2.86
C GLY A 260 112.33 26.43 1.93
N ARG A 261 112.14 26.66 0.66
CA ARG A 261 112.98 26.15 -0.43
C ARG A 261 112.31 26.21 -1.81
N ASN A 262 112.89 27.09 -2.57
CA ASN A 262 112.92 27.18 -4.03
C ASN A 262 111.61 27.11 -4.80
#